data_660e9a27440093efd691a707cedf4545
#
_entry.id   660e9a27440093efd691a707cedf4545
#
_cell.length_a   1.000
_cell.length_b   1.000
_cell.length_c   1.000
_cell.angle_alpha   90.00
_cell.angle_beta   90.00
_cell.angle_gamma   90.00
#
_symmetry.space_group_name_H-M   'P 1'
#
loop_
_entity.id
_entity.type
_entity.pdbx_description
1 polymer ?
#
loop_
_entity_poly.entity_id
_entity_poly.type
_entity_poly.pdbx_seq_one_letter_code
_entity_poly.pdbx_strand_id
1 'polypeptide(L)'
;PPRSTLFPYTTLFRSGELKEEEISWWQDLWYEGMGEFRYLNGLLGVSKESWVSFSYKKESEKKLHDFSKLSGNLIAFTGGKDSSLSLSILKDEIPESETFSINPPENIEKIRNFFGFGDRPSIIISRKMGYFILSANEKGALNGHTPFSAIVAMIGMFVASLRDKKYVIVSNEGSADEETVFGTGINHQYSKSLIFEKKFREYCNLVWENGPEYFSLLRPLTEIGIFKMFKKYEDILPEISSCNKKEKQGTWCGKCGKCLFAFLVFSAVWDIKFAKKITGKDMLSDTGNLNLLKELAGVSPT
;
A
#
# COMPACT_ATOMS: atom_id res chain seq x y z
N PRO A 1 -31.52 -7.34 -5.66
CA PRO A 1 -30.36 -8.16 -5.97
C PRO A 1 -30.13 -9.14 -4.83
N PRO A 2 -29.77 -10.40 -5.09
CA PRO A 2 -29.59 -11.36 -4.02
C PRO A 2 -28.50 -10.85 -3.07
N ARG A 3 -28.75 -10.93 -1.76
CA ARG A 3 -27.78 -10.70 -0.68
C ARG A 3 -26.68 -11.75 -0.75
N SER A 4 -26.06 -11.88 -1.86
CA SER A 4 -25.18 -12.98 -2.05
C SER A 4 -23.86 -12.49 -2.48
N THR A 5 -22.87 -13.00 -1.93
CA THR A 5 -21.73 -13.47 -2.67
C THR A 5 -20.59 -12.50 -2.87
N LEU A 6 -20.52 -11.33 -2.23
CA LEU A 6 -19.25 -10.63 -2.16
C LEU A 6 -18.17 -11.50 -1.49
N PHE A 7 -18.57 -12.34 -0.52
CA PHE A 7 -17.67 -13.27 0.15
C PHE A 7 -18.41 -14.53 0.64
N PRO A 8 -18.66 -15.52 -0.22
CA PRO A 8 -19.36 -16.75 0.22
C PRO A 8 -18.56 -17.59 1.23
N TYR A 9 -17.35 -17.21 1.58
CA TYR A 9 -16.43 -17.92 2.47
C TYR A 9 -15.92 -17.12 3.67
N THR A 10 -16.58 -16.04 4.05
CA THR A 10 -16.23 -15.27 5.28
C THR A 10 -16.34 -16.12 6.55
N THR A 11 -16.99 -17.27 6.49
CA THR A 11 -17.09 -18.23 7.60
C THR A 11 -15.81 -19.02 7.88
N LEU A 12 -14.75 -18.88 7.10
CA LEU A 12 -13.57 -19.73 7.20
C LEU A 12 -12.38 -19.11 7.95
N PHE A 13 -12.41 -17.83 8.26
CA PHE A 13 -11.41 -17.25 9.16
C PHE A 13 -11.82 -17.50 10.61
N ARG A 14 -11.32 -18.60 11.18
CA ARG A 14 -11.45 -18.88 12.61
C ARG A 14 -10.36 -18.13 13.35
N SER A 15 -10.61 -16.87 13.69
CA SER A 15 -9.86 -16.16 14.72
C SER A 15 -10.47 -16.52 16.08
N GLY A 16 -9.69 -16.44 17.16
CA GLY A 16 -10.20 -16.55 18.52
C GLY A 16 -11.26 -15.49 18.84
N GLU A 17 -11.64 -15.39 20.12
CA GLU A 17 -12.58 -14.35 20.58
C GLU A 17 -12.04 -12.97 20.26
N LEU A 18 -12.89 -12.12 19.64
CA LEU A 18 -12.60 -10.71 19.40
C LEU A 18 -13.33 -9.89 20.46
N LYS A 19 -12.63 -8.88 21.00
CA LYS A 19 -13.24 -7.87 21.85
C LYS A 19 -14.08 -6.89 21.05
N GLU A 20 -14.98 -6.16 21.67
CA GLU A 20 -15.83 -5.18 20.98
C GLU A 20 -15.01 -4.09 20.25
N GLU A 21 -13.91 -3.64 20.86
CA GLU A 21 -13.02 -2.66 20.26
C GLU A 21 -12.31 -3.23 19.02
N GLU A 22 -11.92 -4.51 19.05
CA GLU A 22 -11.32 -5.19 17.90
C GLU A 22 -12.35 -5.32 16.77
N ILE A 23 -13.60 -5.70 17.08
CA ILE A 23 -14.70 -5.78 16.09
C ILE A 23 -14.97 -4.41 15.47
N SER A 24 -15.06 -3.36 16.30
CA SER A 24 -15.30 -1.98 15.83
C SER A 24 -14.19 -1.54 14.87
N TRP A 25 -12.93 -1.85 15.19
CA TRP A 25 -11.80 -1.54 14.32
C TRP A 25 -11.89 -2.26 12.96
N TRP A 26 -12.25 -3.54 12.95
CA TRP A 26 -12.45 -4.30 11.70
C TRP A 26 -13.62 -3.78 10.87
N GLN A 27 -14.71 -3.37 11.52
CA GLN A 27 -15.84 -2.74 10.83
C GLN A 27 -15.41 -1.41 10.18
N ASP A 28 -14.65 -0.58 10.90
CA ASP A 28 -14.08 0.65 10.37
C ASP A 28 -13.20 0.39 9.15
N LEU A 29 -12.26 -0.55 9.26
CA LEU A 29 -11.36 -0.89 8.16
C LEU A 29 -12.12 -1.29 6.89
N TRP A 30 -13.12 -2.17 7.02
CA TRP A 30 -13.87 -2.64 5.86
C TRP A 30 -14.83 -1.57 5.31
N TYR A 31 -15.41 -0.75 6.17
CA TYR A 31 -16.32 0.30 5.74
C TYR A 31 -15.57 1.44 5.05
N GLU A 32 -14.57 2.01 5.68
CA GLU A 32 -13.80 3.13 5.14
C GLU A 32 -12.87 2.68 4.01
N GLY A 33 -12.19 1.56 4.19
CA GLY A 33 -11.25 1.01 3.21
C GLY A 33 -11.91 0.54 1.90
N MET A 34 -13.23 0.33 1.90
CA MET A 34 -14.02 0.04 0.71
C MET A 34 -14.93 1.22 0.30
N GLY A 35 -14.60 2.44 0.72
CA GLY A 35 -15.37 3.64 0.40
C GLY A 35 -15.56 3.85 -1.10
N GLU A 36 -14.48 3.81 -1.89
CA GLU A 36 -14.55 3.92 -3.35
C GLU A 36 -15.35 2.76 -3.97
N PHE A 37 -15.16 1.53 -3.51
CA PHE A 37 -15.96 0.38 -3.96
C PHE A 37 -17.45 0.62 -3.73
N ARG A 38 -17.87 1.12 -2.55
CA ARG A 38 -19.26 1.42 -2.23
C ARG A 38 -19.81 2.55 -3.12
N TYR A 39 -19.00 3.57 -3.38
CA TYR A 39 -19.37 4.69 -4.25
C TYR A 39 -19.63 4.23 -5.68
N LEU A 40 -18.67 3.52 -6.30
CA LEU A 40 -18.75 3.07 -7.67
C LEU A 40 -19.90 2.07 -7.91
N ASN A 41 -20.31 1.33 -6.89
CA ASN A 41 -21.37 0.33 -6.99
C ASN A 41 -22.72 0.79 -6.42
N GLY A 42 -22.90 2.08 -6.10
CA GLY A 42 -24.15 2.63 -5.60
C GLY A 42 -24.57 2.12 -4.22
N LEU A 43 -23.61 1.76 -3.36
CA LEU A 43 -23.81 1.14 -2.06
C LEU A 43 -23.60 2.10 -0.87
N LEU A 44 -23.56 3.41 -1.10
CA LEU A 44 -23.33 4.40 -0.04
C LEU A 44 -24.44 4.41 1.02
N GLY A 45 -25.66 4.00 0.68
CA GLY A 45 -26.78 3.90 1.61
C GLY A 45 -26.72 2.74 2.61
N VAL A 46 -25.73 1.84 2.48
CA VAL A 46 -25.53 0.72 3.42
C VAL A 46 -24.79 1.23 4.65
N SER A 47 -25.39 1.04 5.84
CA SER A 47 -24.73 1.46 7.09
C SER A 47 -23.50 0.62 7.40
N LYS A 48 -22.60 1.15 8.23
CA LYS A 48 -21.38 0.46 8.66
C LYS A 48 -21.69 -0.88 9.36
N GLU A 49 -22.70 -0.89 10.22
CA GLU A 49 -23.10 -2.08 10.97
C GLU A 49 -23.66 -3.18 10.06
N SER A 50 -24.29 -2.76 8.95
CA SER A 50 -24.85 -3.69 7.95
C SER A 50 -23.84 -4.14 6.90
N TRP A 51 -22.68 -3.42 6.80
CA TRP A 51 -21.65 -3.69 5.80
C TRP A 51 -20.89 -4.98 6.08
N VAL A 52 -20.44 -5.17 7.32
CA VAL A 52 -19.74 -6.38 7.77
C VAL A 52 -20.24 -6.77 9.16
N SER A 53 -20.63 -8.02 9.31
CA SER A 53 -20.97 -8.62 10.59
C SER A 53 -19.93 -9.67 11.00
N PHE A 54 -19.64 -9.74 12.29
CA PHE A 54 -18.71 -10.70 12.86
C PHE A 54 -19.48 -11.73 13.72
N SER A 55 -19.13 -13.01 13.56
CA SER A 55 -19.57 -14.07 14.45
C SER A 55 -18.33 -14.85 14.90
N TYR A 56 -18.20 -15.11 16.19
CA TYR A 56 -17.08 -15.87 16.75
C TYR A 56 -17.58 -16.91 17.75
N LYS A 57 -16.81 -17.99 17.91
CA LYS A 57 -17.02 -18.96 18.97
C LYS A 57 -16.11 -18.60 20.14
N LYS A 58 -16.69 -18.59 21.34
CA LYS A 58 -15.98 -18.31 22.57
C LYS A 58 -15.15 -19.53 22.96
N GLU A 59 -13.92 -19.64 22.48
CA GLU A 59 -12.95 -20.63 22.93
C GLU A 59 -11.56 -20.36 22.37
N SER A 60 -10.70 -19.67 23.10
CA SER A 60 -9.26 -19.97 23.15
C SER A 60 -8.56 -19.09 24.19
N GLU A 61 -7.76 -19.68 25.05
CA GLU A 61 -6.77 -18.95 25.83
C GLU A 61 -5.79 -18.27 24.85
N LYS A 62 -5.72 -16.94 24.89
CA LYS A 62 -4.72 -16.18 24.16
C LYS A 62 -3.36 -16.46 24.79
N LYS A 63 -2.48 -17.20 24.11
CA LYS A 63 -1.07 -17.25 24.47
C LYS A 63 -0.46 -15.89 24.14
N LEU A 64 -0.06 -15.14 25.15
CA LEU A 64 0.68 -13.91 24.99
C LEU A 64 2.08 -14.24 24.46
N HIS A 65 2.50 -13.60 23.39
CA HIS A 65 3.87 -13.66 22.93
C HIS A 65 4.73 -12.72 23.78
N ASP A 66 5.94 -13.14 24.12
CA ASP A 66 6.89 -12.30 24.85
C ASP A 66 7.66 -11.40 23.88
N PHE A 67 7.42 -10.09 23.95
CA PHE A 67 8.05 -9.08 23.12
C PHE A 67 9.23 -8.35 23.82
N SER A 68 9.81 -8.93 24.86
CA SER A 68 10.90 -8.31 25.64
C SER A 68 12.20 -8.07 24.86
N LYS A 69 12.38 -8.66 23.67
CA LYS A 69 13.63 -8.66 22.89
C LYS A 69 13.52 -7.95 21.54
N LEU A 70 12.51 -7.13 21.33
CA LEU A 70 12.34 -6.46 20.03
C LEU A 70 13.49 -5.48 19.74
N SER A 71 14.08 -5.59 18.55
CA SER A 71 15.13 -4.69 18.06
C SER A 71 15.07 -4.51 16.54
N GLY A 72 15.66 -3.42 16.02
CA GLY A 72 15.81 -3.18 14.59
C GLY A 72 14.49 -2.91 13.86
N ASN A 73 14.58 -2.86 12.53
CA ASN A 73 13.48 -2.48 11.64
C ASN A 73 13.10 -3.60 10.69
N LEU A 74 11.82 -3.69 10.36
CA LEU A 74 11.28 -4.41 9.22
C LEU A 74 10.68 -3.40 8.24
N ILE A 75 11.26 -3.24 7.05
CA ILE A 75 10.90 -2.22 6.07
C ILE A 75 10.08 -2.87 4.96
N ALA A 76 8.85 -2.37 4.72
CA ALA A 76 8.06 -2.77 3.57
C ALA A 76 8.71 -2.24 2.29
N PHE A 77 9.16 -3.15 1.42
CA PHE A 77 9.90 -2.78 0.22
C PHE A 77 9.27 -3.38 -1.03
N THR A 78 8.88 -2.52 -1.96
CA THR A 78 8.18 -2.90 -3.19
C THR A 78 8.98 -2.59 -4.46
N GLY A 79 10.17 -1.98 -4.34
CA GLY A 79 10.96 -1.51 -5.48
C GLY A 79 10.45 -0.23 -6.14
N GLY A 80 9.35 0.36 -5.64
CA GLY A 80 8.86 1.67 -6.08
C GLY A 80 9.65 2.83 -5.45
N LYS A 81 9.43 4.05 -5.97
CA LYS A 81 10.12 5.27 -5.51
C LYS A 81 10.07 5.49 -3.99
N ASP A 82 8.87 5.33 -3.38
CA ASP A 82 8.67 5.63 -1.97
C ASP A 82 9.46 4.67 -1.08
N SER A 83 9.32 3.36 -1.30
CA SER A 83 10.05 2.36 -0.54
C SER A 83 11.57 2.43 -0.77
N SER A 84 12.00 2.81 -1.97
CA SER A 84 13.42 3.02 -2.28
C SER A 84 13.98 4.24 -1.55
N LEU A 85 13.21 5.33 -1.45
CA LEU A 85 13.60 6.49 -0.65
C LEU A 85 13.73 6.13 0.83
N SER A 86 12.80 5.34 1.37
CA SER A 86 12.89 4.87 2.75
C SER A 86 14.17 4.05 2.99
N LEU A 87 14.55 3.16 2.07
CA LEU A 87 15.84 2.46 2.17
C LEU A 87 17.02 3.45 2.19
N SER A 88 16.98 4.46 1.33
CA SER A 88 18.06 5.43 1.24
C SER A 88 18.23 6.27 2.51
N ILE A 89 17.14 6.53 3.23
CA ILE A 89 17.15 7.27 4.51
C ILE A 89 17.66 6.36 5.63
N LEU A 90 17.28 5.10 5.63
CA LEU A 90 17.54 4.18 6.75
C LEU A 90 18.83 3.38 6.62
N LYS A 91 19.52 3.44 5.47
CA LYS A 91 20.69 2.58 5.19
C LYS A 91 21.82 2.69 6.21
N ASP A 92 22.07 3.91 6.71
CA ASP A 92 23.19 4.20 7.61
C ASP A 92 22.77 4.26 9.08
N GLU A 93 21.45 4.33 9.36
CA GLU A 93 20.92 4.61 10.69
C GLU A 93 20.78 3.34 11.55
N ILE A 94 20.37 2.23 10.95
CA ILE A 94 20.07 1.00 11.72
C ILE A 94 20.59 -0.24 10.98
N PRO A 95 21.74 -0.79 11.41
CA PRO A 95 22.34 -1.99 10.78
C PRO A 95 21.44 -3.21 10.77
N GLU A 96 20.58 -3.37 11.78
CA GLU A 96 19.68 -4.52 11.97
C GLU A 96 18.39 -4.45 11.16
N SER A 97 18.31 -3.57 10.16
CA SER A 97 17.13 -3.45 9.29
C SER A 97 17.03 -4.61 8.31
N GLU A 98 15.84 -5.19 8.22
CA GLU A 98 15.45 -6.21 7.24
C GLU A 98 14.38 -5.65 6.31
N THR A 99 14.21 -6.23 5.14
CA THR A 99 13.11 -5.87 4.23
C THR A 99 12.11 -6.99 4.11
N PHE A 100 10.83 -6.65 3.87
CA PHE A 100 9.84 -7.63 3.41
C PHE A 100 9.11 -7.13 2.18
N SER A 101 8.73 -8.06 1.31
CA SER A 101 8.08 -7.77 0.03
C SER A 101 6.97 -8.79 -0.24
N ILE A 102 5.87 -8.36 -0.84
CA ILE A 102 4.79 -9.24 -1.29
C ILE A 102 4.78 -9.25 -2.81
N ASN A 103 5.10 -10.41 -3.41
CA ASN A 103 5.22 -10.57 -4.86
C ASN A 103 6.07 -9.47 -5.52
N PRO A 104 7.35 -9.28 -5.12
CA PRO A 104 8.18 -8.19 -5.62
C PRO A 104 8.44 -8.29 -7.12
N PRO A 105 8.80 -7.17 -7.78
CA PRO A 105 9.27 -7.17 -9.16
C PRO A 105 10.62 -7.91 -9.30
N GLU A 106 10.95 -8.32 -10.53
CA GLU A 106 12.16 -9.13 -10.82
C GLU A 106 13.47 -8.40 -10.48
N ASN A 107 13.48 -7.06 -10.59
CA ASN A 107 14.67 -6.25 -10.34
C ASN A 107 14.82 -5.79 -8.87
N ILE A 108 14.04 -6.34 -7.94
CA ILE A 108 14.00 -5.90 -6.53
C ILE A 108 15.38 -5.95 -5.86
N GLU A 109 16.15 -6.99 -6.09
CA GLU A 109 17.47 -7.16 -5.50
C GLU A 109 18.50 -6.17 -6.05
N LYS A 110 18.40 -5.77 -7.32
CA LYS A 110 19.25 -4.72 -7.91
C LYS A 110 19.07 -3.39 -7.17
N ILE A 111 17.82 -3.04 -6.86
CA ILE A 111 17.51 -1.80 -6.13
C ILE A 111 17.98 -1.91 -4.67
N ARG A 112 17.77 -3.04 -4.00
CA ARG A 112 18.26 -3.28 -2.64
C ARG A 112 19.78 -3.14 -2.55
N ASN A 113 20.50 -3.77 -3.48
CA ASN A 113 21.96 -3.70 -3.56
C ASN A 113 22.46 -2.26 -3.72
N PHE A 114 21.80 -1.47 -4.59
CA PHE A 114 22.18 -0.07 -4.80
C PHE A 114 22.09 0.77 -3.50
N PHE A 115 21.10 0.49 -2.65
CA PHE A 115 20.93 1.19 -1.37
C PHE A 115 21.66 0.50 -0.19
N GLY A 116 22.54 -0.47 -0.44
CA GLY A 116 23.35 -1.13 0.59
C GLY A 116 22.56 -2.14 1.46
N PHE A 117 21.47 -2.69 0.93
CA PHE A 117 20.66 -3.72 1.61
C PHE A 117 20.88 -5.13 1.05
N GLY A 118 21.85 -5.34 0.14
CA GLY A 118 22.07 -6.64 -0.49
C GLY A 118 22.40 -7.77 0.48
N ASP A 119 23.24 -7.50 1.46
CA ASP A 119 23.66 -8.48 2.47
C ASP A 119 22.70 -8.58 3.67
N ARG A 120 21.66 -7.76 3.71
CA ARG A 120 20.67 -7.79 4.79
C ARG A 120 19.53 -8.76 4.46
N PRO A 121 18.89 -9.41 5.46
CA PRO A 121 17.78 -10.32 5.21
C PRO A 121 16.63 -9.67 4.44
N SER A 122 16.04 -10.41 3.50
CA SER A 122 14.85 -10.05 2.73
C SER A 122 13.82 -11.16 2.83
N ILE A 123 12.64 -10.82 3.34
CA ILE A 123 11.53 -11.75 3.49
C ILE A 123 10.60 -11.58 2.31
N ILE A 124 10.51 -12.59 1.46
CA ILE A 124 9.61 -12.59 0.29
C ILE A 124 8.37 -13.40 0.61
N ILE A 125 7.22 -12.75 0.47
CA ILE A 125 5.91 -13.32 0.72
C ILE A 125 5.19 -13.53 -0.60
N SER A 126 4.81 -14.78 -0.87
CA SER A 126 4.03 -15.13 -2.06
C SER A 126 2.54 -15.02 -1.74
N ARG A 127 1.83 -14.12 -2.45
CA ARG A 127 0.38 -14.00 -2.42
C ARG A 127 -0.21 -14.48 -3.73
N LYS A 128 -1.12 -15.44 -3.66
CA LYS A 128 -1.88 -15.93 -4.80
C LYS A 128 -3.36 -15.57 -4.65
N MET A 129 -3.95 -15.00 -5.71
CA MET A 129 -5.41 -14.79 -5.76
C MET A 129 -6.09 -16.13 -6.04
N GLY A 130 -7.14 -16.43 -5.28
CA GLY A 130 -7.95 -17.61 -5.55
C GLY A 130 -8.66 -17.50 -6.91
N TYR A 131 -8.71 -18.61 -7.65
CA TYR A 131 -9.40 -18.68 -8.96
C TYR A 131 -10.85 -18.17 -8.90
N PHE A 132 -11.54 -18.41 -7.79
CA PHE A 132 -12.90 -17.95 -7.57
C PHE A 132 -13.04 -16.41 -7.71
N ILE A 133 -12.12 -15.63 -7.13
CA ILE A 133 -12.15 -14.16 -7.21
C ILE A 133 -11.94 -13.69 -8.65
N LEU A 134 -11.03 -14.32 -9.38
CA LEU A 134 -10.77 -14.00 -10.79
C LEU A 134 -11.99 -14.32 -11.66
N SER A 135 -12.61 -15.49 -11.47
CA SER A 135 -13.80 -15.89 -12.23
C SER A 135 -15.07 -15.13 -11.85
N ALA A 136 -15.13 -14.55 -10.65
CA ALA A 136 -16.28 -13.75 -10.23
C ALA A 136 -16.43 -12.49 -11.08
N ASN A 137 -15.32 -11.83 -11.45
CA ASN A 137 -15.35 -10.68 -12.34
C ASN A 137 -15.92 -11.01 -13.73
N GLU A 138 -15.57 -12.17 -14.28
CA GLU A 138 -16.12 -12.66 -15.56
C GLU A 138 -17.63 -12.92 -15.49
N LYS A 139 -18.15 -13.19 -14.30
CA LYS A 139 -19.57 -13.42 -14.01
C LYS A 139 -20.34 -12.15 -13.61
N GLY A 140 -19.72 -10.98 -13.76
CA GLY A 140 -20.35 -9.69 -13.46
C GLY A 140 -20.45 -9.38 -11.95
N ALA A 141 -19.59 -9.94 -11.11
CA ALA A 141 -19.51 -9.54 -9.72
C ALA A 141 -19.09 -8.06 -9.61
N LEU A 142 -19.56 -7.39 -8.55
CA LEU A 142 -19.14 -6.03 -8.23
C LEU A 142 -17.62 -6.00 -8.05
N ASN A 143 -16.99 -4.97 -8.60
CA ASN A 143 -15.55 -4.78 -8.55
C ASN A 143 -15.20 -3.37 -8.06
N GLY A 144 -13.99 -3.19 -7.53
CA GLY A 144 -13.50 -1.90 -7.04
C GLY A 144 -12.28 -2.05 -6.14
N HIS A 145 -11.85 -0.92 -5.59
CA HIS A 145 -10.69 -0.87 -4.70
C HIS A 145 -10.97 -1.59 -3.37
N THR A 146 -9.96 -2.32 -2.89
CA THR A 146 -9.96 -2.95 -1.56
C THR A 146 -8.75 -2.46 -0.76
N PRO A 147 -8.78 -2.41 0.58
CA PRO A 147 -7.72 -1.83 1.40
C PRO A 147 -6.46 -2.72 1.46
N PHE A 148 -5.78 -2.91 0.32
CA PHE A 148 -4.62 -3.80 0.23
C PHE A 148 -3.47 -3.39 1.15
N SER A 149 -3.26 -2.10 1.39
CA SER A 149 -2.20 -1.63 2.28
C SER A 149 -2.42 -2.05 3.74
N ALA A 150 -3.68 -2.29 4.15
CA ALA A 150 -3.97 -2.89 5.45
C ALA A 150 -3.49 -4.36 5.54
N ILE A 151 -3.58 -5.11 4.43
CA ILE A 151 -3.00 -6.47 4.36
C ILE A 151 -1.48 -6.40 4.50
N VAL A 152 -0.83 -5.44 3.85
CA VAL A 152 0.62 -5.22 3.98
C VAL A 152 0.99 -4.89 5.42
N ALA A 153 0.22 -4.01 6.09
CA ALA A 153 0.42 -3.63 7.48
C ALA A 153 0.31 -4.85 8.43
N MET A 154 -0.77 -5.64 8.29
CA MET A 154 -0.99 -6.84 9.09
C MET A 154 0.11 -7.88 8.89
N ILE A 155 0.51 -8.14 7.65
CA ILE A 155 1.61 -9.06 7.32
C ILE A 155 2.92 -8.53 7.91
N GLY A 156 3.19 -7.23 7.80
CA GLY A 156 4.37 -6.60 8.38
C GLY A 156 4.44 -6.81 9.88
N MET A 157 3.36 -6.58 10.61
CA MET A 157 3.29 -6.81 12.06
C MET A 157 3.51 -8.29 12.42
N PHE A 158 2.88 -9.21 11.66
CA PHE A 158 3.07 -10.64 11.87
C PHE A 158 4.52 -11.07 11.61
N VAL A 159 5.14 -10.62 10.53
CA VAL A 159 6.55 -10.91 10.23
C VAL A 159 7.47 -10.29 11.30
N ALA A 160 7.20 -9.06 11.72
CA ALA A 160 7.97 -8.40 12.77
C ALA A 160 7.92 -9.18 14.09
N SER A 161 6.75 -9.71 14.47
CA SER A 161 6.61 -10.54 15.66
C SER A 161 7.40 -11.86 15.59
N LEU A 162 7.53 -12.46 14.40
CA LEU A 162 8.31 -13.68 14.19
C LEU A 162 9.83 -13.42 14.10
N ARG A 163 10.23 -12.18 13.82
CA ARG A 163 11.63 -11.78 13.60
C ARG A 163 12.17 -10.90 14.73
N ASP A 164 11.42 -10.75 15.80
CA ASP A 164 11.73 -9.87 16.94
C ASP A 164 12.08 -8.43 16.52
N LYS A 165 11.41 -7.90 15.46
CA LYS A 165 11.62 -6.52 14.99
C LYS A 165 10.75 -5.55 15.77
N LYS A 166 11.38 -4.44 16.19
CA LYS A 166 10.70 -3.39 16.96
C LYS A 166 9.80 -2.52 16.08
N TYR A 167 10.25 -2.17 14.88
CA TYR A 167 9.53 -1.25 14.01
C TYR A 167 9.16 -1.90 12.68
N VAL A 168 7.90 -1.72 12.29
CA VAL A 168 7.40 -1.99 10.94
C VAL A 168 7.25 -0.66 10.21
N ILE A 169 8.12 -0.45 9.23
CA ILE A 169 8.22 0.83 8.52
C ILE A 169 7.63 0.69 7.13
N VAL A 170 6.62 1.51 6.82
CA VAL A 170 6.06 1.67 5.48
C VAL A 170 6.38 3.05 4.92
N SER A 171 6.09 3.27 3.65
CA SER A 171 6.53 4.46 2.91
C SER A 171 5.35 5.25 2.35
N ASN A 172 4.25 5.37 3.13
CA ASN A 172 3.14 6.22 2.71
C ASN A 172 3.52 7.70 2.89
N GLU A 173 3.19 8.52 1.93
CA GLU A 173 3.47 9.96 1.94
C GLU A 173 2.19 10.78 2.25
N GLY A 174 2.31 12.12 2.32
CA GLY A 174 1.25 12.99 2.81
C GLY A 174 -0.01 13.02 1.96
N SER A 175 0.09 12.89 0.62
CA SER A 175 -1.08 12.94 -0.28
C SER A 175 -2.00 11.72 -0.16
N ALA A 176 -1.56 10.67 0.54
CA ALA A 176 -2.43 9.52 0.85
C ALA A 176 -3.64 9.88 1.74
N ASP A 177 -3.65 11.07 2.34
CA ASP A 177 -4.76 11.57 3.16
C ASP A 177 -5.84 12.31 2.34
N GLU A 178 -5.61 12.53 1.04
CA GLU A 178 -6.55 13.28 0.18
C GLU A 178 -7.79 12.44 -0.18
N GLU A 179 -8.94 13.13 -0.23
CA GLU A 179 -10.19 12.52 -0.70
C GLU A 179 -10.11 12.20 -2.20
N THR A 180 -10.59 11.03 -2.59
CA THR A 180 -10.72 10.67 -4.00
C THR A 180 -11.95 11.32 -4.64
N VAL A 181 -13.05 11.41 -3.87
CA VAL A 181 -14.29 12.04 -4.28
C VAL A 181 -14.51 13.25 -3.40
N PHE A 182 -14.24 14.43 -3.95
CA PHE A 182 -14.25 15.70 -3.21
C PHE A 182 -15.55 15.93 -2.43
N GLY A 183 -15.43 16.29 -1.16
CA GLY A 183 -16.56 16.61 -0.27
C GLY A 183 -17.34 15.40 0.23
N THR A 184 -16.87 14.17 0.01
CA THR A 184 -17.57 12.95 0.44
C THR A 184 -16.89 12.20 1.58
N GLY A 185 -15.65 12.54 1.92
CA GLY A 185 -14.81 11.78 2.85
C GLY A 185 -14.27 10.47 2.28
N ILE A 186 -14.56 10.15 1.01
CA ILE A 186 -14.14 8.90 0.39
C ILE A 186 -12.68 9.01 -0.07
N ASN A 187 -11.84 8.16 0.50
CA ASN A 187 -10.44 8.04 0.14
C ASN A 187 -10.12 6.60 -0.30
N HIS A 188 -9.83 6.38 -1.59
CA HIS A 188 -9.43 5.06 -2.10
C HIS A 188 -8.11 4.57 -1.50
N GLN A 189 -7.30 5.46 -0.94
CA GLN A 189 -6.06 5.15 -0.23
C GLN A 189 -6.23 5.11 1.29
N TYR A 190 -7.46 4.97 1.82
CA TYR A 190 -7.73 4.96 3.26
C TYR A 190 -6.70 4.14 4.06
N SER A 191 -6.37 2.93 3.63
CA SER A 191 -5.38 2.08 4.32
C SER A 191 -3.92 2.54 4.23
N LYS A 192 -3.66 3.69 3.57
CA LYS A 192 -2.38 4.42 3.60
C LYS A 192 -2.47 5.72 4.38
N SER A 193 -3.65 6.16 4.78
CA SER A 193 -3.87 7.45 5.44
C SER A 193 -3.29 7.49 6.85
N LEU A 194 -3.10 8.71 7.37
CA LEU A 194 -2.71 8.94 8.77
C LEU A 194 -3.80 8.48 9.74
N ILE A 195 -5.07 8.61 9.34
CA ILE A 195 -6.21 8.15 10.15
C ILE A 195 -6.14 6.63 10.33
N PHE A 196 -5.92 5.89 9.23
CA PHE A 196 -5.72 4.44 9.32
C PHE A 196 -4.50 4.10 10.17
N GLU A 197 -3.36 4.75 9.97
CA GLU A 197 -2.13 4.50 10.72
C GLU A 197 -2.33 4.64 12.23
N LYS A 198 -3.01 5.71 12.69
CA LYS A 198 -3.34 5.92 14.10
C LYS A 198 -4.23 4.81 14.65
N LYS A 199 -5.36 4.54 13.97
CA LYS A 199 -6.30 3.48 14.37
C LYS A 199 -5.65 2.09 14.34
N PHE A 200 -4.76 1.83 13.39
CA PHE A 200 -4.05 0.56 13.30
C PHE A 200 -3.05 0.38 14.45
N ARG A 201 -2.34 1.42 14.85
CA ARG A 201 -1.46 1.38 16.03
C ARG A 201 -2.24 1.13 17.32
N GLU A 202 -3.40 1.79 17.49
CA GLU A 202 -4.31 1.53 18.61
C GLU A 202 -4.76 0.07 18.62
N TYR A 203 -5.20 -0.47 17.49
CA TYR A 203 -5.55 -1.88 17.34
C TYR A 203 -4.39 -2.81 17.67
N CYS A 204 -3.19 -2.54 17.18
CA CYS A 204 -2.00 -3.34 17.48
C CYS A 204 -1.70 -3.37 18.99
N ASN A 205 -1.84 -2.25 19.68
CA ASN A 205 -1.65 -2.18 21.14
C ASN A 205 -2.70 -2.98 21.93
N LEU A 206 -3.94 -3.10 21.40
CA LEU A 206 -4.96 -3.96 22.00
C LEU A 206 -4.64 -5.45 21.86
N VAL A 207 -4.01 -5.82 20.75
CA VAL A 207 -3.72 -7.24 20.43
C VAL A 207 -2.37 -7.68 20.96
N TRP A 208 -1.36 -6.81 20.91
CA TRP A 208 0.04 -7.08 21.26
C TRP A 208 0.55 -6.05 22.24
N GLU A 209 0.38 -6.32 23.53
CA GLU A 209 0.98 -5.48 24.56
C GLU A 209 2.51 -5.49 24.42
N ASN A 210 3.11 -4.28 24.30
CA ASN A 210 4.55 -4.09 24.04
C ASN A 210 5.05 -4.75 22.73
N GLY A 211 4.17 -5.00 21.77
CA GLY A 211 4.51 -5.56 20.46
C GLY A 211 5.23 -4.60 19.53
N PRO A 212 5.48 -5.01 18.27
CA PRO A 212 6.07 -4.14 17.26
C PRO A 212 5.25 -2.87 17.03
N GLU A 213 5.94 -1.79 16.66
CA GLU A 213 5.32 -0.50 16.33
C GLU A 213 5.27 -0.29 14.81
N TYR A 214 4.11 0.14 14.31
CA TYR A 214 3.89 0.42 12.89
C TYR A 214 3.86 1.93 12.63
N PHE A 215 4.59 2.42 11.61
CA PHE A 215 4.49 3.80 11.16
C PHE A 215 4.97 4.00 9.72
N SER A 216 4.61 5.14 9.15
CA SER A 216 5.01 5.56 7.81
C SER A 216 6.11 6.63 7.87
N LEU A 217 7.30 6.29 7.34
CA LEU A 217 8.48 7.16 7.37
C LEU A 217 8.32 8.41 6.50
N LEU A 218 7.64 8.30 5.37
CA LEU A 218 7.54 9.39 4.40
C LEU A 218 6.33 10.30 4.61
N ARG A 219 5.57 10.15 5.70
CA ARG A 219 4.39 10.95 6.00
C ARG A 219 4.59 12.47 5.91
N PRO A 220 5.73 13.05 6.33
CA PRO A 220 5.97 14.48 6.21
C PRO A 220 6.26 14.97 4.77
N LEU A 221 6.44 14.06 3.82
CA LEU A 221 6.84 14.40 2.46
C LEU A 221 5.65 14.44 1.51
N THR A 222 5.74 15.32 0.53
CA THR A 222 4.86 15.32 -0.65
C THR A 222 5.49 14.50 -1.77
N GLU A 223 4.69 14.14 -2.77
CA GLU A 223 5.13 13.45 -3.99
C GLU A 223 6.33 14.18 -4.66
N ILE A 224 6.22 15.49 -4.85
CA ILE A 224 7.31 16.31 -5.43
C ILE A 224 8.54 16.33 -4.51
N GLY A 225 8.34 16.37 -3.19
CA GLY A 225 9.42 16.31 -2.22
C GLY A 225 10.23 15.02 -2.34
N ILE A 226 9.54 13.89 -2.49
CA ILE A 226 10.16 12.58 -2.71
C ILE A 226 11.02 12.59 -3.97
N PHE A 227 10.50 13.06 -5.10
CA PHE A 227 11.27 13.13 -6.35
C PHE A 227 12.48 14.07 -6.24
N LYS A 228 12.35 15.22 -5.55
CA LYS A 228 13.50 16.10 -5.31
C LYS A 228 14.61 15.42 -4.51
N MET A 229 14.26 14.58 -3.55
CA MET A 229 15.25 13.81 -2.78
C MET A 229 15.96 12.76 -3.64
N PHE A 230 15.32 12.27 -4.71
CA PHE A 230 15.95 11.35 -5.65
C PHE A 230 17.01 11.98 -6.57
N LYS A 231 17.15 13.31 -6.60
CA LYS A 231 18.21 13.95 -7.42
C LYS A 231 19.61 13.41 -7.14
N LYS A 232 19.88 12.99 -5.92
CA LYS A 232 21.16 12.38 -5.55
C LYS A 232 21.31 10.91 -5.90
N TYR A 233 20.27 10.30 -6.49
CA TYR A 233 20.21 8.88 -6.86
C TYR A 233 19.70 8.67 -8.30
N GLU A 234 20.10 9.57 -9.22
CA GLU A 234 19.63 9.54 -10.61
C GLU A 234 19.95 8.22 -11.33
N ASP A 235 21.07 7.59 -11.01
CA ASP A 235 21.53 6.35 -11.64
C ASP A 235 20.58 5.17 -11.42
N ILE A 236 19.86 5.13 -10.31
CA ILE A 236 18.90 4.05 -10.02
C ILE A 236 17.50 4.31 -10.53
N LEU A 237 17.16 5.56 -10.90
CA LEU A 237 15.80 5.91 -11.34
C LEU A 237 15.29 5.10 -12.55
N PRO A 238 16.12 4.67 -13.51
CA PRO A 238 15.66 3.78 -14.59
C PRO A 238 15.13 2.43 -14.09
N GLU A 239 15.59 1.96 -12.94
CA GLU A 239 15.19 0.68 -12.33
C GLU A 239 13.95 0.82 -11.43
N ILE A 240 13.61 2.06 -11.03
CA ILE A 240 12.48 2.35 -10.15
C ILE A 240 11.27 2.68 -10.99
N SER A 241 10.24 1.84 -10.93
CA SER A 241 8.98 2.05 -11.65
C SER A 241 7.77 1.96 -10.74
N SER A 242 6.80 2.83 -10.98
CA SER A 242 5.47 2.78 -10.35
C SER A 242 4.39 2.51 -11.40
N CYS A 243 4.72 1.87 -12.50
CA CYS A 243 3.82 1.61 -13.61
C CYS A 243 2.77 0.54 -13.28
N ASN A 244 1.48 0.84 -13.45
CA ASN A 244 0.39 -0.13 -13.20
C ASN A 244 0.39 -1.32 -14.17
N LYS A 245 0.92 -1.17 -15.40
CA LYS A 245 0.84 -2.21 -16.45
C LYS A 245 2.08 -3.09 -16.53
N LYS A 246 3.24 -2.57 -16.08
CA LYS A 246 4.53 -3.26 -16.13
C LYS A 246 5.21 -3.33 -14.76
N GLU A 247 4.42 -3.37 -13.70
CA GLU A 247 4.91 -3.43 -12.33
C GLU A 247 5.85 -4.63 -12.10
N LYS A 248 5.47 -5.82 -12.58
CA LYS A 248 6.28 -7.04 -12.43
C LYS A 248 7.64 -6.95 -13.11
N GLN A 249 7.71 -6.29 -14.26
CA GLN A 249 8.97 -6.08 -15.00
C GLN A 249 9.80 -4.92 -14.42
N GLY A 250 9.27 -4.14 -13.47
CA GLY A 250 9.95 -2.96 -12.93
C GLY A 250 10.20 -1.85 -13.96
N THR A 251 9.41 -1.76 -15.03
CA THR A 251 9.62 -0.80 -16.13
C THR A 251 8.40 0.09 -16.39
N TRP A 252 8.61 1.17 -17.16
CA TRP A 252 7.55 2.09 -17.55
C TRP A 252 6.84 1.63 -18.85
N CYS A 253 5.52 1.64 -18.89
CA CYS A 253 4.77 1.32 -20.12
C CYS A 253 4.59 2.53 -21.06
N GLY A 254 4.78 3.74 -20.55
CA GLY A 254 4.60 4.99 -21.29
C GLY A 254 3.16 5.28 -21.78
N LYS A 255 2.12 4.66 -21.18
CA LYS A 255 0.73 4.75 -21.64
C LYS A 255 -0.31 4.82 -20.52
N CYS A 256 0.06 4.73 -19.25
CA CYS A 256 -0.91 4.78 -18.14
C CYS A 256 -0.79 6.08 -17.36
N GLY A 257 -1.80 6.39 -16.54
CA GLY A 257 -1.85 7.61 -15.73
C GLY A 257 -0.64 7.77 -14.84
N LYS A 258 -0.17 6.70 -14.19
CA LYS A 258 1.05 6.76 -13.36
C LYS A 258 2.31 7.08 -14.18
N CYS A 259 2.41 6.60 -15.43
CA CYS A 259 3.54 6.96 -16.30
C CYS A 259 3.48 8.43 -16.70
N LEU A 260 2.29 8.95 -17.06
CA LEU A 260 2.13 10.36 -17.41
C LEU A 260 2.40 11.27 -16.21
N PHE A 261 1.87 10.94 -15.05
CA PHE A 261 2.14 11.66 -13.81
C PHE A 261 3.65 11.69 -13.49
N ALA A 262 4.31 10.54 -13.52
CA ALA A 262 5.75 10.46 -13.29
C ALA A 262 6.55 11.27 -14.33
N PHE A 263 6.14 11.23 -15.62
CA PHE A 263 6.75 12.04 -16.69
C PHE A 263 6.66 13.54 -16.39
N LEU A 264 5.48 14.02 -15.94
CA LEU A 264 5.28 15.42 -15.56
C LEU A 264 6.17 15.81 -14.38
N VAL A 265 6.24 14.98 -13.34
CA VAL A 265 7.08 15.26 -12.17
C VAL A 265 8.57 15.20 -12.53
N PHE A 266 9.03 14.22 -13.31
CA PHE A 266 10.41 14.21 -13.83
C PHE A 266 10.73 15.45 -14.65
N SER A 267 9.80 15.89 -15.50
CA SER A 267 9.97 17.11 -16.29
C SER A 267 10.07 18.36 -15.43
N ALA A 268 9.32 18.44 -14.35
CA ALA A 268 9.30 19.57 -13.42
C ALA A 268 10.52 19.59 -12.48
N VAL A 269 10.99 18.43 -12.04
CA VAL A 269 12.09 18.33 -11.07
C VAL A 269 13.47 18.33 -11.75
N TRP A 270 13.59 17.72 -12.92
CA TRP A 270 14.80 17.70 -13.77
C TRP A 270 14.57 18.54 -15.02
N ASP A 271 14.22 17.90 -16.10
CA ASP A 271 13.79 18.48 -17.37
C ASP A 271 13.08 17.43 -18.25
N ILE A 272 12.52 17.88 -19.38
CA ILE A 272 11.80 17.01 -20.30
C ILE A 272 12.69 15.94 -20.96
N LYS A 273 14.00 16.20 -21.14
CA LYS A 273 14.94 15.23 -21.71
C LYS A 273 15.17 14.08 -20.75
N PHE A 274 15.33 14.40 -19.48
CA PHE A 274 15.43 13.40 -18.42
C PHE A 274 14.16 12.55 -18.32
N ALA A 275 12.98 13.19 -18.31
CA ALA A 275 11.70 12.49 -18.29
C ALA A 275 11.55 11.50 -19.46
N LYS A 276 11.91 11.91 -20.68
CA LYS A 276 11.93 11.05 -21.88
C LYS A 276 12.90 9.87 -21.73
N LYS A 277 14.08 10.10 -21.18
CA LYS A 277 15.08 9.06 -20.92
C LYS A 277 14.53 7.97 -19.96
N ILE A 278 13.87 8.39 -18.87
CA ILE A 278 13.37 7.45 -17.85
C ILE A 278 12.12 6.71 -18.34
N THR A 279 11.14 7.41 -18.94
CA THR A 279 9.86 6.81 -19.34
C THR A 279 9.88 6.16 -20.73
N GLY A 280 10.96 6.35 -21.48
CA GLY A 280 11.18 5.77 -22.81
C GLY A 280 10.51 6.53 -23.97
N LYS A 281 9.74 7.61 -23.72
CA LYS A 281 9.12 8.43 -24.76
C LYS A 281 8.70 9.81 -24.28
N ASP A 282 8.39 10.70 -25.23
CA ASP A 282 7.73 11.96 -24.94
C ASP A 282 6.22 11.75 -24.78
N MET A 283 5.75 11.82 -23.54
CA MET A 283 4.34 11.59 -23.26
C MET A 283 3.45 12.81 -23.51
N LEU A 284 4.03 14.02 -23.62
CA LEU A 284 3.27 15.25 -23.92
C LEU A 284 3.04 15.44 -25.43
N SER A 285 3.89 14.86 -26.27
CA SER A 285 3.68 14.89 -27.73
C SER A 285 2.67 13.86 -28.23
N ASP A 286 2.27 12.90 -27.38
CA ASP A 286 1.28 11.88 -27.73
C ASP A 286 -0.14 12.41 -27.46
N THR A 287 -0.86 12.75 -28.54
CA THR A 287 -2.25 13.27 -28.46
C THR A 287 -3.22 12.31 -27.78
N GLY A 288 -2.92 11.00 -27.78
CA GLY A 288 -3.70 9.99 -27.04
C GLY A 288 -3.68 10.19 -25.52
N ASN A 289 -2.72 10.96 -24.99
CA ASN A 289 -2.65 11.27 -23.55
C ASN A 289 -3.42 12.56 -23.18
N LEU A 290 -4.03 13.28 -24.14
CA LEU A 290 -4.65 14.59 -23.88
C LEU A 290 -5.77 14.52 -22.82
N ASN A 291 -6.66 13.52 -22.93
CA ASN A 291 -7.75 13.36 -21.97
C ASN A 291 -7.20 13.05 -20.57
N LEU A 292 -6.26 12.12 -20.48
CA LEU A 292 -5.59 11.76 -19.23
C LEU A 292 -4.84 12.96 -18.61
N LEU A 293 -4.25 13.82 -19.44
CA LEU A 293 -3.60 15.06 -18.98
C LEU A 293 -4.63 16.03 -18.39
N LYS A 294 -5.80 16.18 -19.03
CA LYS A 294 -6.90 17.01 -18.53
C LYS A 294 -7.46 16.50 -17.20
N GLU A 295 -7.59 15.18 -17.06
CA GLU A 295 -7.99 14.52 -15.79
C GLU A 295 -6.97 14.83 -14.69
N LEU A 296 -5.68 14.60 -14.93
CA LEU A 296 -4.61 14.90 -13.98
C LEU A 296 -4.49 16.39 -13.61
N ALA A 297 -4.88 17.27 -14.53
CA ALA A 297 -4.91 18.72 -14.30
C ALA A 297 -6.21 19.21 -13.63
N GLY A 298 -7.17 18.32 -13.36
CA GLY A 298 -8.48 18.68 -12.80
C GLY A 298 -9.38 19.49 -13.76
N VAL A 299 -9.09 19.45 -15.06
CA VAL A 299 -9.86 20.20 -16.08
C VAL A 299 -11.07 19.38 -16.55
N SER A 300 -11.03 18.07 -16.42
CA SER A 300 -12.15 17.16 -16.68
C SER A 300 -12.33 16.19 -15.54
N PRO A 301 -13.55 15.70 -15.26
CA PRO A 301 -13.75 14.69 -14.22
C PRO A 301 -12.98 13.40 -14.57
N THR A 302 -12.46 12.76 -13.53
CA THR A 302 -11.76 11.46 -13.59
C THR A 302 -12.76 10.31 -13.64
#